data_4aac0d289dfd25f36409cc728a4593c9
#
_entry.id   4aac0d289dfd25f36409cc728a4593c9
#
_cell.length_a   1.000
_cell.length_b   1.000
_cell.length_c   1.000
_cell.angle_alpha   90.00
_cell.angle_beta   90.00
_cell.angle_gamma   90.00
#
_symmetry.space_group_name_H-M   'P 1'
#
loop_
_entity.id
_entity.type
_entity.pdbx_description
1 polymer ?
#
loop_
_entity_poly.entity_id
_entity_poly.type
_entity_poly.pdbx_seq_one_letter_code
_entity_poly.pdbx_strand_id
1 'polypeptide(L)'
;NLDSIPLDDKKTFELIQSTKTLGLFQIESPGQRELVGKFAPETFTDLIIDISLFRPGPVKSDMITPFLNARQGWKSREIFHPDLYEILDDTEGVVVFHEQVIEIIATLGGVTLAEADEKRRALGYKEGQQEVCDWFFPAATARGYSLEIITKVWDVLRAFASFGFCKAHAAAFALPTYQSAWLKTHHPAAFLAGVLSHEPGMYPKRLILDEARQCGLDIAPLDINLSDRTYRVEGKNQIRIALTDISGISSAEVDAIIAHRPFIDLADFVHRSGVSRPICEALLMVGAFDSLYSSELNRRDLLLHLNDLYKWSTTKSLSRIGGSQLTFGFTPPLSKTGLPDLKAHERVKNEIEYLGMDISHHMIEFYSEFLNHIGAIKSNDLLHQRSQSSVLVAGVKVALQTPPVRSGKRVMFLTLDDGHGCSDATFFEDMQHTCAETLYNSRLLLVRGEIRRTGPRGVSIRATGAWELSAAYEKWRNVAVCE
;
A
#
# COMPACT_ATOMS: atom_id res chain seq x y z
N ASN A 1 -5.38 -1.22 -25.00
CA ASN A 1 -5.42 -2.67 -24.78
C ASN A 1 -4.22 -3.06 -23.94
N LEU A 2 -4.44 -3.73 -22.80
CA LEU A 2 -3.38 -4.14 -21.88
C LEU A 2 -2.42 -5.15 -22.50
N ASP A 3 -2.92 -6.01 -23.41
CA ASP A 3 -2.10 -7.03 -24.08
C ASP A 3 -1.06 -6.45 -25.05
N SER A 4 -1.19 -5.17 -25.41
CA SER A 4 -0.26 -4.48 -26.31
C SER A 4 0.82 -3.67 -25.59
N ILE A 5 0.88 -3.75 -24.25
CA ILE A 5 1.89 -3.05 -23.45
C ILE A 5 3.27 -3.70 -23.70
N PRO A 6 4.28 -2.93 -24.12
CA PRO A 6 5.64 -3.45 -24.26
C PRO A 6 6.22 -3.84 -22.88
N LEU A 7 6.85 -5.01 -22.79
CA LEU A 7 7.38 -5.56 -21.53
C LEU A 7 8.81 -5.08 -21.19
N ASP A 8 9.32 -4.11 -21.93
CA ASP A 8 10.68 -3.58 -21.82
C ASP A 8 10.74 -2.05 -21.59
N ASP A 9 9.62 -1.46 -21.13
CA ASP A 9 9.57 -0.02 -20.88
C ASP A 9 10.42 0.38 -19.67
N LYS A 10 11.50 1.12 -19.94
CA LYS A 10 12.48 1.55 -18.92
C LYS A 10 11.86 2.37 -17.79
N LYS A 11 10.90 3.25 -18.09
CA LYS A 11 10.24 4.09 -17.08
C LYS A 11 9.43 3.23 -16.10
N THR A 12 8.82 2.17 -16.58
CA THR A 12 8.10 1.21 -15.74
C THR A 12 9.05 0.50 -14.79
N PHE A 13 10.21 0.05 -15.25
CA PHE A 13 11.22 -0.55 -14.37
C PHE A 13 11.85 0.47 -13.40
N GLU A 14 12.05 1.72 -13.80
CA GLU A 14 12.48 2.80 -12.91
C GLU A 14 11.47 3.03 -11.77
N LEU A 15 10.16 3.01 -12.07
CA LEU A 15 9.12 3.08 -11.04
C LEU A 15 9.19 1.86 -10.09
N ILE A 16 9.28 0.65 -10.62
CA ILE A 16 9.39 -0.57 -9.82
C ILE A 16 10.61 -0.47 -8.89
N GLN A 17 11.80 -0.17 -9.43
CA GLN A 17 13.03 -0.03 -8.67
C GLN A 17 12.99 1.10 -7.62
N SER A 18 12.15 2.12 -7.82
CA SER A 18 12.02 3.24 -6.89
C SER A 18 11.38 2.86 -5.55
N THR A 19 10.82 1.65 -5.43
CA THR A 19 10.03 1.17 -4.30
C THR A 19 8.70 1.90 -4.06
N LYS A 20 8.33 2.86 -4.92
CA LYS A 20 7.03 3.54 -4.91
C LYS A 20 5.95 2.66 -5.55
N THR A 21 5.78 1.48 -4.97
CA THR A 21 4.94 0.41 -5.53
C THR A 21 3.60 0.24 -4.81
N LEU A 22 3.17 1.23 -4.05
CA LEU A 22 1.84 1.25 -3.46
C LEU A 22 0.75 1.22 -4.53
N GLY A 23 -0.25 0.37 -4.32
CA GLY A 23 -1.32 0.10 -5.27
C GLY A 23 -0.95 -0.84 -6.42
N LEU A 24 0.32 -1.27 -6.54
CA LEU A 24 0.74 -2.22 -7.57
C LEU A 24 0.48 -3.65 -7.13
N PHE A 25 -0.03 -4.45 -8.05
CA PHE A 25 -0.29 -5.87 -7.79
C PHE A 25 0.98 -6.61 -7.36
N GLN A 26 0.90 -7.42 -6.33
CA GLN A 26 1.95 -8.29 -5.74
C GLN A 26 3.15 -7.60 -5.08
N ILE A 27 3.56 -6.41 -5.46
CA ILE A 27 4.80 -5.76 -5.00
C ILE A 27 4.58 -4.54 -4.10
N GLU A 28 3.39 -4.40 -3.50
CA GLU A 28 3.06 -3.28 -2.63
C GLU A 28 3.39 -3.49 -1.15
N SER A 29 3.52 -4.77 -0.69
CA SER A 29 3.77 -5.05 0.72
C SER A 29 5.15 -4.53 1.18
N PRO A 30 5.35 -4.21 2.49
CA PRO A 30 6.62 -3.69 2.98
C PRO A 30 7.81 -4.58 2.64
N GLY A 31 7.65 -5.90 2.83
CA GLY A 31 8.72 -6.86 2.50
C GLY A 31 9.01 -6.96 1.00
N GLN A 32 7.99 -6.88 0.15
CA GLN A 32 8.17 -6.82 -1.30
C GLN A 32 8.84 -5.52 -1.72
N ARG A 33 8.42 -4.38 -1.20
CA ARG A 33 9.08 -3.08 -1.48
C ARG A 33 10.55 -3.11 -1.08
N GLU A 34 10.88 -3.71 0.06
CA GLU A 34 12.27 -3.89 0.49
C GLU A 34 13.05 -4.80 -0.48
N LEU A 35 12.47 -5.93 -0.92
CA LEU A 35 13.11 -6.84 -1.86
C LEU A 35 13.33 -6.18 -3.22
N VAL A 36 12.30 -5.57 -3.80
CA VAL A 36 12.39 -4.84 -5.07
C VAL A 36 13.49 -3.78 -5.03
N GLY A 37 13.59 -3.03 -3.91
CA GLY A 37 14.66 -2.04 -3.73
C GLY A 37 16.07 -2.62 -3.66
N LYS A 38 16.21 -3.86 -3.15
CA LYS A 38 17.47 -4.59 -3.10
C LYS A 38 17.82 -5.27 -4.43
N PHE A 39 16.84 -5.88 -5.05
CA PHE A 39 16.99 -6.65 -6.28
C PHE A 39 17.15 -5.73 -7.49
N ALA A 40 16.41 -4.62 -7.54
CA ALA A 40 16.35 -3.67 -8.64
C ALA A 40 16.06 -4.35 -9.99
N PRO A 41 14.85 -4.91 -10.22
CA PRO A 41 14.50 -5.59 -11.46
C PRO A 41 14.65 -4.68 -12.69
N GLU A 42 15.28 -5.16 -13.76
CA GLU A 42 15.50 -4.43 -15.00
C GLU A 42 14.75 -5.05 -16.18
N THR A 43 14.36 -6.31 -16.06
CA THR A 43 13.69 -7.08 -17.08
C THR A 43 12.42 -7.75 -16.56
N PHE A 44 11.57 -8.18 -17.49
CA PHE A 44 10.37 -8.94 -17.13
C PHE A 44 10.73 -10.28 -16.45
N THR A 45 11.83 -10.92 -16.85
CA THR A 45 12.36 -12.12 -16.19
C THR A 45 12.77 -11.83 -14.74
N ASP A 46 13.42 -10.70 -14.49
CA ASP A 46 13.76 -10.29 -13.13
C ASP A 46 12.51 -10.15 -12.25
N LEU A 47 11.42 -9.60 -12.79
CA LEU A 47 10.16 -9.46 -12.06
C LEU A 47 9.53 -10.82 -11.72
N ILE A 48 9.63 -11.82 -12.63
CA ILE A 48 9.20 -13.19 -12.36
C ILE A 48 9.99 -13.78 -11.19
N ILE A 49 11.30 -13.54 -11.16
CA ILE A 49 12.20 -14.04 -10.11
C ILE A 49 11.88 -13.33 -8.78
N ASP A 50 11.73 -12.01 -8.78
CA ASP A 50 11.43 -11.21 -7.59
C ASP A 50 10.16 -11.71 -6.87
N ILE A 51 9.07 -11.88 -7.62
CA ILE A 51 7.79 -12.39 -7.11
C ILE A 51 7.94 -13.82 -6.54
N SER A 52 8.86 -14.61 -7.07
CA SER A 52 9.10 -15.98 -6.64
C SER A 52 9.95 -16.07 -5.38
N LEU A 53 10.88 -15.14 -5.19
CA LEU A 53 11.78 -15.12 -4.04
C LEU A 53 11.09 -14.74 -2.72
N PHE A 54 10.10 -13.83 -2.77
CA PHE A 54 9.40 -13.39 -1.56
C PHE A 54 8.19 -14.28 -1.25
N ARG A 55 8.48 -15.53 -0.91
CA ARG A 55 7.47 -16.53 -0.50
C ARG A 55 7.92 -17.22 0.79
N PRO A 56 7.00 -17.79 1.59
CA PRO A 56 7.36 -18.44 2.86
C PRO A 56 8.45 -19.51 2.71
N GLY A 57 8.50 -20.20 1.59
CA GLY A 57 9.49 -21.22 1.30
C GLY A 57 10.89 -20.66 1.08
N PRO A 58 11.14 -19.87 0.04
CA PRO A 58 12.41 -19.23 -0.24
C PRO A 58 12.93 -18.37 0.93
N VAL A 59 12.04 -17.65 1.63
CA VAL A 59 12.40 -16.90 2.85
C VAL A 59 12.88 -17.82 3.97
N LYS A 60 12.21 -18.96 4.20
CA LYS A 60 12.61 -19.94 5.22
C LYS A 60 13.91 -20.65 4.89
N SER A 61 14.20 -20.89 3.60
CA SER A 61 15.40 -21.57 3.14
C SER A 61 16.59 -20.64 2.91
N ASP A 62 16.44 -19.33 3.21
CA ASP A 62 17.46 -18.28 3.00
C ASP A 62 18.00 -18.24 1.55
N MET A 63 17.12 -18.36 0.58
CA MET A 63 17.49 -18.28 -0.85
C MET A 63 17.71 -16.83 -1.32
N ILE A 64 17.09 -15.86 -0.63
CA ILE A 64 17.16 -14.44 -0.99
C ILE A 64 18.57 -13.91 -0.83
N THR A 65 19.25 -14.23 0.28
CA THR A 65 20.58 -13.68 0.58
C THR A 65 21.64 -14.13 -0.43
N PRO A 66 21.78 -15.43 -0.78
CA PRO A 66 22.71 -15.88 -1.81
C PRO A 66 22.43 -15.24 -3.18
N PHE A 67 21.16 -15.21 -3.58
CA PHE A 67 20.73 -14.60 -4.84
C PHE A 67 21.14 -13.12 -4.91
N LEU A 68 20.77 -12.31 -3.91
CA LEU A 68 21.10 -10.89 -3.89
C LEU A 68 22.60 -10.62 -3.83
N ASN A 69 23.38 -11.45 -3.09
CA ASN A 69 24.83 -11.32 -3.02
C ASN A 69 25.49 -11.55 -4.39
N ALA A 70 25.00 -12.54 -5.15
CA ALA A 70 25.48 -12.82 -6.49
C ALA A 70 25.06 -11.71 -7.48
N ARG A 71 23.79 -11.32 -7.46
CA ARG A 71 23.24 -10.24 -8.32
C ARG A 71 23.94 -8.90 -8.14
N GLN A 72 24.31 -8.58 -6.91
CA GLN A 72 25.00 -7.32 -6.58
C GLN A 72 26.53 -7.42 -6.71
N GLY A 73 27.07 -8.59 -7.10
CA GLY A 73 28.50 -8.82 -7.25
C GLY A 73 29.28 -8.87 -5.93
N TRP A 74 28.59 -9.01 -4.79
CA TRP A 74 29.27 -9.12 -3.48
C TRP A 74 29.87 -10.49 -3.24
N LYS A 75 29.31 -11.53 -3.90
CA LYS A 75 29.85 -12.89 -3.96
C LYS A 75 29.76 -13.38 -5.40
N SER A 76 30.73 -14.23 -5.80
CA SER A 76 30.65 -14.91 -7.08
C SER A 76 29.48 -15.91 -7.09
N ARG A 77 28.88 -16.09 -8.26
CA ARG A 77 27.88 -17.15 -8.47
C ARG A 77 28.52 -18.51 -8.16
N GLU A 78 27.81 -19.36 -7.45
CA GLU A 78 28.24 -20.72 -7.20
C GLU A 78 27.39 -21.70 -8.01
N ILE A 79 27.89 -22.08 -9.19
CA ILE A 79 27.30 -23.11 -10.03
C ILE A 79 28.19 -24.34 -9.91
N PHE A 80 27.66 -25.43 -9.35
CA PHE A 80 28.43 -26.59 -8.95
C PHE A 80 29.02 -27.40 -10.12
N HIS A 81 28.43 -27.30 -11.33
CA HIS A 81 28.91 -28.00 -12.53
C HIS A 81 28.53 -27.20 -13.81
N PRO A 82 29.35 -27.25 -14.89
CA PRO A 82 29.04 -26.58 -16.15
C PRO A 82 27.70 -26.97 -16.77
N ASP A 83 27.26 -28.21 -16.64
CA ASP A 83 25.95 -28.67 -17.14
C ASP A 83 24.75 -28.04 -16.47
N LEU A 84 24.94 -27.36 -15.35
CA LEU A 84 23.90 -26.62 -14.62
C LEU A 84 23.89 -25.13 -14.97
N TYR A 85 24.80 -24.66 -15.82
CA TYR A 85 24.94 -23.26 -16.13
C TYR A 85 23.68 -22.72 -16.79
N GLU A 86 23.21 -23.36 -17.86
CA GLU A 86 21.98 -22.89 -18.56
C GLU A 86 20.74 -22.96 -17.71
N ILE A 87 20.68 -23.87 -16.72
CA ILE A 87 19.54 -24.03 -15.81
C ILE A 87 19.49 -22.93 -14.75
N LEU A 88 20.65 -22.46 -14.28
CA LEU A 88 20.77 -21.60 -13.11
C LEU A 88 21.28 -20.18 -13.42
N ASP A 89 21.60 -19.85 -14.67
CA ASP A 89 22.18 -18.56 -15.05
C ASP A 89 21.20 -17.40 -14.74
N ASP A 90 19.96 -17.51 -15.16
CA ASP A 90 18.90 -16.50 -14.91
C ASP A 90 18.68 -16.24 -13.41
N THR A 91 18.97 -17.23 -12.56
CA THR A 91 18.72 -17.16 -11.11
C THR A 91 20.01 -17.07 -10.28
N GLU A 92 21.10 -16.59 -10.88
CA GLU A 92 22.37 -16.31 -10.19
C GLU A 92 22.96 -17.55 -9.47
N GLY A 93 22.74 -18.74 -9.99
CA GLY A 93 23.19 -20.00 -9.39
C GLY A 93 22.28 -20.55 -8.28
N VAL A 94 21.18 -19.88 -7.98
CA VAL A 94 20.23 -20.28 -6.92
C VAL A 94 19.03 -21.01 -7.55
N VAL A 95 18.62 -22.13 -6.97
CA VAL A 95 17.39 -22.82 -7.38
C VAL A 95 16.17 -22.07 -6.82
N VAL A 96 15.33 -21.55 -7.70
CA VAL A 96 14.11 -20.78 -7.37
C VAL A 96 12.84 -21.49 -7.83
N PHE A 97 12.91 -22.21 -8.96
CA PHE A 97 11.75 -22.78 -9.62
C PHE A 97 11.70 -24.30 -9.56
N HIS A 98 10.50 -24.88 -9.56
CA HIS A 98 10.28 -26.31 -9.72
C HIS A 98 10.89 -26.86 -11.01
N GLU A 99 10.77 -26.08 -12.07
CA GLU A 99 11.29 -26.41 -13.40
C GLU A 99 12.82 -26.64 -13.34
N GLN A 100 13.55 -25.82 -12.60
CA GLN A 100 14.99 -25.99 -12.38
C GLN A 100 15.30 -27.28 -11.63
N VAL A 101 14.51 -27.66 -10.65
CA VAL A 101 14.67 -28.94 -9.94
C VAL A 101 14.47 -30.11 -10.88
N ILE A 102 13.46 -30.06 -11.77
CA ILE A 102 13.20 -31.08 -12.77
C ILE A 102 14.37 -31.19 -13.73
N GLU A 103 14.86 -30.07 -14.25
CA GLU A 103 15.99 -30.03 -15.19
C GLU A 103 17.30 -30.53 -14.55
N ILE A 104 17.58 -30.17 -13.31
CA ILE A 104 18.74 -30.65 -12.54
C ILE A 104 18.67 -32.19 -12.38
N ILE A 105 17.50 -32.71 -11.96
CA ILE A 105 17.32 -34.18 -11.81
C ILE A 105 17.45 -34.88 -13.15
N ALA A 106 16.86 -34.34 -14.22
CA ALA A 106 16.97 -34.93 -15.56
C ALA A 106 18.40 -34.92 -16.06
N THR A 107 19.11 -33.80 -15.90
CA THR A 107 20.51 -33.67 -16.38
C THR A 107 21.46 -34.59 -15.64
N LEU A 108 21.47 -34.61 -14.31
CA LEU A 108 22.39 -35.40 -13.54
C LEU A 108 21.96 -36.89 -13.48
N GLY A 109 20.66 -37.15 -13.41
CA GLY A 109 20.10 -38.48 -13.34
C GLY A 109 20.00 -39.21 -14.67
N GLY A 110 20.08 -38.50 -15.81
CA GLY A 110 19.97 -39.07 -17.15
C GLY A 110 18.59 -39.62 -17.47
N VAL A 111 17.55 -38.97 -16.98
CA VAL A 111 16.14 -39.33 -17.17
C VAL A 111 15.37 -38.25 -17.95
N THR A 112 14.19 -38.61 -18.44
CA THR A 112 13.30 -37.63 -19.08
C THR A 112 12.77 -36.58 -18.08
N LEU A 113 12.32 -35.45 -18.60
CA LEU A 113 11.68 -34.40 -17.73
C LEU A 113 10.45 -34.95 -17.00
N ALA A 114 9.69 -35.86 -17.61
CA ALA A 114 8.53 -36.48 -16.98
C ALA A 114 8.91 -37.36 -15.78
N GLU A 115 9.91 -38.21 -15.93
CA GLU A 115 10.45 -39.03 -14.84
C GLU A 115 11.10 -38.17 -13.75
N ALA A 116 11.77 -37.09 -14.13
CA ALA A 116 12.34 -36.13 -13.20
C ALA A 116 11.24 -35.40 -12.38
N ASP A 117 10.08 -35.06 -12.97
CA ASP A 117 8.96 -34.46 -12.24
C ASP A 117 8.34 -35.44 -11.22
N GLU A 118 8.23 -36.73 -11.56
CA GLU A 118 7.80 -37.73 -10.59
C GLU A 118 8.74 -37.79 -9.38
N LYS A 119 10.06 -37.78 -9.63
CA LYS A 119 11.06 -37.74 -8.55
C LYS A 119 11.01 -36.44 -7.74
N ARG A 120 10.83 -35.28 -8.39
CA ARG A 120 10.62 -33.99 -7.70
C ARG A 120 9.42 -34.06 -6.77
N ARG A 121 8.30 -34.65 -7.21
CA ARG A 121 7.10 -34.81 -6.36
C ARG A 121 7.38 -35.71 -5.15
N ALA A 122 8.15 -36.78 -5.35
CA ALA A 122 8.53 -37.68 -4.26
C ALA A 122 9.41 -37.00 -3.21
N LEU A 123 10.22 -36.00 -3.58
CA LEU A 123 10.99 -35.21 -2.60
C LEU A 123 10.12 -34.47 -1.57
N GLY A 124 8.82 -34.30 -1.80
CA GLY A 124 7.90 -33.60 -0.89
C GLY A 124 7.62 -34.33 0.43
N TYR A 125 7.96 -35.61 0.57
CA TYR A 125 7.76 -36.40 1.79
C TYR A 125 9.01 -37.28 2.09
N LYS A 126 9.19 -37.61 3.38
CA LYS A 126 10.46 -38.20 3.88
C LYS A 126 10.85 -39.52 3.21
N GLU A 127 9.88 -40.41 3.03
CA GLU A 127 10.09 -41.71 2.42
C GLU A 127 10.55 -41.55 0.95
N GLY A 128 9.89 -40.66 0.20
CA GLY A 128 10.26 -40.33 -1.17
C GLY A 128 11.61 -39.64 -1.30
N GLN A 129 12.02 -38.84 -0.32
CA GLN A 129 13.38 -38.27 -0.30
C GLN A 129 14.43 -39.35 -0.23
N GLN A 130 14.21 -40.42 0.57
CA GLN A 130 15.13 -41.54 0.66
C GLN A 130 15.18 -42.35 -0.67
N GLU A 131 14.01 -42.65 -1.24
CA GLU A 131 13.92 -43.36 -2.51
C GLU A 131 14.63 -42.60 -3.64
N VAL A 132 14.42 -41.28 -3.73
CA VAL A 132 15.10 -40.47 -4.74
C VAL A 132 16.59 -40.38 -4.48
N CYS A 133 17.04 -40.31 -3.22
CA CYS A 133 18.45 -40.32 -2.84
C CYS A 133 19.14 -41.61 -3.31
N ASP A 134 18.54 -42.75 -2.95
CA ASP A 134 19.08 -44.08 -3.27
C ASP A 134 19.17 -44.34 -4.80
N TRP A 135 18.30 -43.71 -5.57
CA TRP A 135 18.36 -43.74 -7.03
C TRP A 135 19.34 -42.68 -7.59
N PHE A 136 19.33 -41.43 -7.10
CA PHE A 136 20.04 -40.28 -7.68
C PHE A 136 21.56 -40.43 -7.61
N PHE A 137 22.09 -40.89 -6.47
CA PHE A 137 23.51 -41.02 -6.28
C PHE A 137 24.15 -42.05 -7.27
N PRO A 138 23.65 -43.28 -7.42
CA PRO A 138 24.16 -44.21 -8.42
C PRO A 138 23.97 -43.69 -9.85
N ALA A 139 22.83 -43.13 -10.19
CA ALA A 139 22.52 -42.62 -11.51
C ALA A 139 23.50 -41.50 -11.94
N ALA A 140 23.70 -40.51 -11.09
CA ALA A 140 24.62 -39.42 -11.37
C ALA A 140 26.08 -39.86 -11.39
N THR A 141 26.47 -40.81 -10.53
CA THR A 141 27.82 -41.43 -10.56
C THR A 141 28.07 -42.13 -11.87
N ALA A 142 27.10 -42.89 -12.40
CA ALA A 142 27.22 -43.60 -13.69
C ALA A 142 27.38 -42.62 -14.87
N ARG A 143 26.96 -41.36 -14.73
CA ARG A 143 27.16 -40.30 -15.73
C ARG A 143 28.48 -39.54 -15.57
N GLY A 144 29.30 -39.90 -14.58
CA GLY A 144 30.67 -39.38 -14.40
C GLY A 144 30.76 -38.18 -13.47
N TYR A 145 29.67 -37.78 -12.75
CA TYR A 145 29.73 -36.70 -11.76
C TYR A 145 30.46 -37.18 -10.49
N SER A 146 31.27 -36.31 -9.91
CA SER A 146 31.99 -36.63 -8.67
C SER A 146 31.03 -36.67 -7.47
N LEU A 147 31.36 -37.48 -6.46
CA LEU A 147 30.56 -37.60 -5.24
C LEU A 147 30.37 -36.22 -4.53
N GLU A 148 31.38 -35.37 -4.61
CA GLU A 148 31.31 -34.00 -4.06
C GLU A 148 30.21 -33.16 -4.73
N ILE A 149 30.16 -33.19 -6.08
CA ILE A 149 29.12 -32.47 -6.85
C ILE A 149 27.75 -33.07 -6.57
N ILE A 150 27.61 -34.39 -6.59
CA ILE A 150 26.33 -35.06 -6.30
C ILE A 150 25.81 -34.70 -4.93
N THR A 151 26.68 -34.67 -3.91
CA THR A 151 26.31 -34.33 -2.55
C THR A 151 25.83 -32.87 -2.43
N LYS A 152 26.57 -31.92 -3.04
CA LYS A 152 26.16 -30.50 -3.05
C LYS A 152 24.82 -30.30 -3.74
N VAL A 153 24.62 -30.90 -4.90
CA VAL A 153 23.36 -30.82 -5.63
C VAL A 153 22.22 -31.47 -4.84
N TRP A 154 22.47 -32.64 -4.24
CA TRP A 154 21.48 -33.31 -3.40
C TRP A 154 21.04 -32.47 -2.20
N ASP A 155 21.96 -31.81 -1.53
CA ASP A 155 21.61 -30.91 -0.39
C ASP A 155 20.71 -29.77 -0.84
N VAL A 156 20.95 -29.21 -2.01
CA VAL A 156 20.07 -28.20 -2.62
C VAL A 156 18.69 -28.78 -2.95
N LEU A 157 18.63 -29.93 -3.64
CA LEU A 157 17.37 -30.58 -4.00
C LEU A 157 16.54 -30.93 -2.77
N ARG A 158 17.17 -31.46 -1.73
CA ARG A 158 16.53 -31.79 -0.44
C ARG A 158 16.00 -30.55 0.28
N ALA A 159 16.76 -29.47 0.32
CA ALA A 159 16.34 -28.22 0.91
C ALA A 159 15.15 -27.60 0.17
N PHE A 160 15.11 -27.78 -1.15
CA PHE A 160 14.08 -27.24 -2.03
C PHE A 160 12.79 -28.08 -2.09
N ALA A 161 12.86 -29.35 -1.70
CA ALA A 161 11.78 -30.34 -1.83
C ALA A 161 10.40 -29.90 -1.30
N SER A 162 10.39 -29.01 -0.30
CA SER A 162 9.15 -28.54 0.34
C SER A 162 8.69 -27.18 -0.16
N PHE A 163 9.44 -26.42 -0.99
CA PHE A 163 9.27 -24.97 -1.11
C PHE A 163 9.46 -24.38 -2.51
N GLY A 164 9.54 -25.19 -3.54
CA GLY A 164 9.67 -24.66 -4.90
C GLY A 164 8.45 -23.87 -5.37
N PHE A 165 8.66 -22.99 -6.35
CA PHE A 165 7.63 -22.22 -6.99
C PHE A 165 7.57 -22.53 -8.49
N CYS A 166 6.37 -22.65 -9.05
CA CYS A 166 6.18 -22.87 -10.48
C CYS A 166 6.50 -21.59 -11.26
N LYS A 167 7.44 -21.62 -12.20
CA LYS A 167 7.84 -20.48 -13.03
C LYS A 167 6.67 -19.96 -13.86
N ALA A 168 5.84 -20.85 -14.40
CA ALA A 168 4.65 -20.49 -15.17
C ALA A 168 3.64 -19.70 -14.32
N HIS A 169 3.44 -20.09 -13.05
CA HIS A 169 2.57 -19.35 -12.13
C HIS A 169 3.18 -17.98 -11.80
N ALA A 170 4.48 -17.90 -11.56
CA ALA A 170 5.17 -16.63 -11.34
C ALA A 170 5.03 -15.69 -12.54
N ALA A 171 5.19 -16.19 -13.75
CA ALA A 171 5.03 -15.43 -14.99
C ALA A 171 3.58 -14.90 -15.15
N ALA A 172 2.58 -15.74 -14.81
CA ALA A 172 1.19 -15.35 -14.85
C ALA A 172 0.87 -14.19 -13.86
N PHE A 173 1.57 -14.11 -12.72
CA PHE A 173 1.45 -13.01 -11.76
C PHE A 173 2.31 -11.80 -12.12
N ALA A 174 3.48 -12.02 -12.74
CA ALA A 174 4.36 -10.94 -13.17
C ALA A 174 3.71 -10.05 -14.24
N LEU A 175 2.88 -10.62 -15.12
CA LEU A 175 2.21 -9.86 -16.16
C LEU A 175 1.27 -8.76 -15.60
N PRO A 176 0.27 -9.03 -14.76
CA PRO A 176 -0.55 -7.99 -14.17
C PRO A 176 0.25 -7.07 -13.22
N THR A 177 1.32 -7.56 -12.57
CA THR A 177 2.23 -6.72 -11.80
C THR A 177 2.88 -5.67 -12.69
N TYR A 178 3.46 -6.07 -13.81
CA TYR A 178 4.06 -5.17 -14.77
C TYR A 178 3.04 -4.21 -15.40
N GLN A 179 1.88 -4.73 -15.82
CA GLN A 179 0.81 -3.92 -16.38
C GLN A 179 0.32 -2.85 -15.39
N SER A 180 0.18 -3.19 -14.11
CA SER A 180 -0.18 -2.22 -13.07
C SER A 180 0.89 -1.14 -12.90
N ALA A 181 2.17 -1.52 -12.94
CA ALA A 181 3.29 -0.57 -12.87
C ALA A 181 3.34 0.35 -14.10
N TRP A 182 3.11 -0.21 -15.28
CA TRP A 182 3.05 0.57 -16.52
C TRP A 182 1.89 1.57 -16.49
N LEU A 183 0.70 1.14 -16.06
CA LEU A 183 -0.45 2.04 -15.91
C LEU A 183 -0.17 3.16 -14.90
N LYS A 184 0.44 2.86 -13.77
CA LYS A 184 0.82 3.87 -12.78
C LYS A 184 1.85 4.85 -13.35
N THR A 185 2.80 4.37 -14.15
CA THR A 185 3.84 5.19 -14.77
C THR A 185 3.28 6.16 -15.81
N HIS A 186 2.40 5.68 -16.69
CA HIS A 186 1.95 6.42 -17.87
C HIS A 186 0.57 7.07 -17.69
N HIS A 187 -0.26 6.53 -16.78
CA HIS A 187 -1.63 6.99 -16.53
C HIS A 187 -1.94 7.01 -15.02
N PRO A 188 -1.12 7.69 -14.18
CA PRO A 188 -1.23 7.59 -12.73
C PRO A 188 -2.61 7.98 -12.20
N ALA A 189 -3.23 9.04 -12.72
CA ALA A 189 -4.56 9.48 -12.27
C ALA A 189 -5.63 8.41 -12.51
N ALA A 190 -5.67 7.82 -13.72
CA ALA A 190 -6.65 6.79 -14.05
C ALA A 190 -6.40 5.50 -13.28
N PHE A 191 -5.14 5.10 -13.13
CA PHE A 191 -4.76 3.91 -12.38
C PHE A 191 -5.15 4.04 -10.90
N LEU A 192 -4.75 5.12 -10.23
CA LEU A 192 -5.02 5.31 -8.80
C LEU A 192 -6.50 5.56 -8.52
N ALA A 193 -7.23 6.26 -9.40
CA ALA A 193 -8.69 6.35 -9.30
C ALA A 193 -9.36 4.97 -9.41
N GLY A 194 -8.87 4.10 -10.28
CA GLY A 194 -9.32 2.72 -10.40
C GLY A 194 -9.04 1.91 -9.12
N VAL A 195 -7.83 2.00 -8.57
CA VAL A 195 -7.46 1.34 -7.32
C VAL A 195 -8.37 1.80 -6.17
N LEU A 196 -8.56 3.12 -6.01
CA LEU A 196 -9.42 3.70 -4.97
C LEU A 196 -10.88 3.26 -5.10
N SER A 197 -11.39 3.11 -6.34
CA SER A 197 -12.77 2.72 -6.61
C SER A 197 -13.05 1.24 -6.33
N HIS A 198 -12.02 0.38 -6.46
CA HIS A 198 -12.15 -1.09 -6.36
C HIS A 198 -11.61 -1.66 -5.06
N GLU A 199 -11.35 -0.84 -4.07
CA GLU A 199 -10.73 -1.19 -2.80
C GLU A 199 -9.25 -1.57 -2.95
N PRO A 200 -8.34 -0.81 -2.35
CA PRO A 200 -6.90 -0.96 -2.60
C PRO A 200 -6.23 -2.15 -1.90
N GLY A 201 -6.98 -3.06 -1.32
CA GLY A 201 -6.42 -4.27 -0.73
C GLY A 201 -5.78 -4.05 0.64
N MET A 202 -4.44 -4.13 0.73
CA MET A 202 -3.71 -4.12 2.00
C MET A 202 -3.75 -2.75 2.73
N TYR A 203 -3.79 -1.66 1.99
CA TYR A 203 -3.63 -0.31 2.52
C TYR A 203 -4.94 0.47 2.53
N PRO A 204 -5.13 1.38 3.51
CA PRO A 204 -6.29 2.26 3.54
C PRO A 204 -6.25 3.26 2.38
N LYS A 205 -7.43 3.67 1.89
CA LYS A 205 -7.58 4.65 0.79
C LYS A 205 -6.77 5.93 1.02
N ARG A 206 -6.66 6.41 2.26
CA ARG A 206 -5.88 7.59 2.59
C ARG A 206 -4.42 7.49 2.14
N LEU A 207 -3.80 6.32 2.29
CA LEU A 207 -2.41 6.11 1.86
C LEU A 207 -2.28 6.11 0.33
N ILE A 208 -3.28 5.58 -0.38
CA ILE A 208 -3.30 5.63 -1.85
C ILE A 208 -3.52 7.07 -2.35
N LEU A 209 -4.26 7.91 -1.62
CA LEU A 209 -4.37 9.33 -1.91
C LEU A 209 -3.05 10.08 -1.70
N ASP A 210 -2.30 9.75 -0.65
CA ASP A 210 -0.98 10.31 -0.43
C ASP A 210 0.01 9.87 -1.51
N GLU A 211 -0.06 8.62 -1.94
CA GLU A 211 0.71 8.14 -3.10
C GLU A 211 0.33 8.91 -4.38
N ALA A 212 -0.96 9.22 -4.56
CA ALA A 212 -1.40 10.04 -5.71
C ALA A 212 -0.79 11.44 -5.66
N ARG A 213 -0.78 12.09 -4.50
CA ARG A 213 -0.10 13.39 -4.30
C ARG A 213 1.41 13.32 -4.61
N GLN A 214 2.08 12.25 -4.18
CA GLN A 214 3.49 12.02 -4.47
C GLN A 214 3.77 11.73 -5.95
N CYS A 215 2.77 11.25 -6.69
CA CYS A 215 2.81 11.15 -8.16
C CYS A 215 2.52 12.49 -8.87
N GLY A 216 2.35 13.59 -8.13
CA GLY A 216 2.05 14.92 -8.68
C GLY A 216 0.59 15.11 -9.08
N LEU A 217 -0.33 14.36 -8.49
CA LEU A 217 -1.76 14.47 -8.76
C LEU A 217 -2.44 15.36 -7.70
N ASP A 218 -3.35 16.17 -8.13
CA ASP A 218 -4.24 16.95 -7.28
C ASP A 218 -5.44 16.10 -6.84
N ILE A 219 -5.82 16.23 -5.57
CA ILE A 219 -7.01 15.59 -5.04
C ILE A 219 -8.11 16.64 -4.93
N ALA A 220 -9.11 16.53 -5.80
CA ALA A 220 -10.29 17.39 -5.75
C ALA A 220 -11.22 16.93 -4.62
N PRO A 221 -11.66 17.85 -3.75
CA PRO A 221 -12.56 17.53 -2.66
C PRO A 221 -13.91 17.03 -3.20
N LEU A 222 -14.70 16.45 -2.31
CA LEU A 222 -16.06 16.05 -2.63
C LEU A 222 -16.89 17.27 -2.99
N ASP A 223 -17.68 17.15 -4.06
CA ASP A 223 -18.56 18.21 -4.56
C ASP A 223 -19.90 17.61 -4.98
N ILE A 224 -20.98 18.21 -4.52
CA ILE A 224 -22.34 17.67 -4.72
C ILE A 224 -22.75 17.60 -6.20
N ASN A 225 -22.22 18.49 -7.03
CA ASN A 225 -22.54 18.55 -8.45
C ASN A 225 -21.52 17.80 -9.33
N LEU A 226 -20.29 17.59 -8.85
CA LEU A 226 -19.20 17.07 -9.67
C LEU A 226 -18.75 15.66 -9.29
N SER A 227 -18.81 15.29 -7.98
CA SER A 227 -18.39 13.96 -7.53
C SER A 227 -19.33 12.87 -8.03
N ASP A 228 -18.81 11.72 -8.38
CA ASP A 228 -19.59 10.60 -8.91
C ASP A 228 -19.68 9.46 -7.89
N ARG A 229 -20.32 8.35 -8.26
CA ARG A 229 -20.37 7.13 -7.47
C ARG A 229 -18.97 6.62 -7.14
N THR A 230 -18.07 6.65 -8.10
CA THR A 230 -16.67 6.22 -8.01
C THR A 230 -15.73 7.41 -8.17
N TYR A 231 -14.46 7.19 -7.85
CA TYR A 231 -13.43 8.19 -8.11
C TYR A 231 -13.36 8.55 -9.59
N ARG A 232 -13.27 9.85 -9.86
CA ARG A 232 -13.29 10.38 -11.21
C ARG A 232 -11.99 11.13 -11.51
N VAL A 233 -11.46 10.91 -12.70
CA VAL A 233 -10.33 11.70 -13.20
C VAL A 233 -10.86 12.97 -13.85
N GLU A 234 -10.36 14.12 -13.42
CA GLU A 234 -10.65 15.43 -14.00
C GLU A 234 -9.41 16.00 -14.67
N GLY A 235 -9.52 16.35 -15.93
CA GLY A 235 -8.37 16.77 -16.72
C GLY A 235 -7.33 15.65 -16.87
N LYS A 236 -6.04 15.97 -16.67
CA LYS A 236 -4.94 15.00 -16.78
C LYS A 236 -4.40 14.52 -15.43
N ASN A 237 -4.43 15.36 -14.41
CA ASN A 237 -3.67 15.18 -13.19
C ASN A 237 -4.52 15.37 -11.92
N GLN A 238 -5.83 15.24 -11.98
CA GLN A 238 -6.68 15.45 -10.82
C GLN A 238 -7.61 14.25 -10.62
N ILE A 239 -7.75 13.82 -9.36
CA ILE A 239 -8.68 12.77 -8.92
C ILE A 239 -9.72 13.41 -8.00
N ARG A 240 -11.01 13.26 -8.32
CA ARG A 240 -12.12 13.69 -7.46
C ARG A 240 -12.59 12.55 -6.58
N ILE A 241 -12.84 12.88 -5.29
CA ILE A 241 -13.36 11.96 -4.28
C ILE A 241 -14.77 11.48 -4.65
N ALA A 242 -15.04 10.21 -4.37
CA ALA A 242 -16.31 9.55 -4.66
C ALA A 242 -17.38 9.85 -3.60
N LEU A 243 -18.65 9.95 -4.01
CA LEU A 243 -19.79 10.07 -3.09
C LEU A 243 -19.93 8.86 -2.16
N THR A 244 -19.57 7.67 -2.65
CA THR A 244 -19.66 6.42 -1.87
C THR A 244 -18.71 6.39 -0.66
N ASP A 245 -17.75 7.29 -0.55
CA ASP A 245 -16.85 7.36 0.60
C ASP A 245 -17.49 8.05 1.82
N ILE A 246 -18.63 8.71 1.66
CA ILE A 246 -19.38 9.23 2.80
C ILE A 246 -19.86 8.07 3.67
N SER A 247 -19.44 8.07 4.90
CA SER A 247 -19.81 7.06 5.88
C SER A 247 -21.33 6.98 6.07
N GLY A 248 -21.89 5.80 5.88
CA GLY A 248 -23.31 5.55 6.04
C GLY A 248 -24.20 5.93 4.86
N ILE A 249 -23.66 6.50 3.76
CA ILE A 249 -24.47 6.79 2.57
C ILE A 249 -24.93 5.50 1.91
N SER A 250 -26.19 5.44 1.53
CA SER A 250 -26.75 4.31 0.79
C SER A 250 -26.57 4.48 -0.73
N SER A 251 -26.55 3.36 -1.46
CA SER A 251 -26.52 3.40 -2.94
C SER A 251 -27.70 4.15 -3.53
N ALA A 252 -28.88 4.09 -2.91
CA ALA A 252 -30.05 4.83 -3.35
C ALA A 252 -29.90 6.34 -3.17
N GLU A 253 -29.27 6.81 -2.10
CA GLU A 253 -28.98 8.23 -1.89
C GLU A 253 -27.95 8.74 -2.89
N VAL A 254 -26.91 7.96 -3.20
CA VAL A 254 -25.94 8.30 -4.25
C VAL A 254 -26.63 8.43 -5.61
N ASP A 255 -27.50 7.49 -5.98
CA ASP A 255 -28.26 7.52 -7.24
C ASP A 255 -29.17 8.74 -7.29
N ALA A 256 -29.85 9.06 -6.19
CA ALA A 256 -30.72 10.20 -6.10
C ALA A 256 -29.95 11.52 -6.26
N ILE A 257 -28.77 11.64 -5.65
CA ILE A 257 -27.89 12.82 -5.84
C ILE A 257 -27.53 12.97 -7.32
N ILE A 258 -27.05 11.91 -7.95
CA ILE A 258 -26.60 11.94 -9.36
C ILE A 258 -27.76 12.25 -10.31
N ALA A 259 -28.94 11.68 -10.08
CA ALA A 259 -30.10 11.84 -10.96
C ALA A 259 -30.72 13.25 -10.90
N HIS A 260 -30.58 13.97 -9.79
CA HIS A 260 -31.23 15.27 -9.61
C HIS A 260 -30.31 16.47 -9.81
N ARG A 261 -29.09 16.28 -10.27
CA ARG A 261 -28.16 17.37 -10.60
C ARG A 261 -28.63 18.19 -11.80
N PRO A 262 -28.19 19.44 -11.92
CA PRO A 262 -27.42 20.21 -10.96
C PRO A 262 -28.29 20.75 -9.80
N PHE A 263 -27.67 20.92 -8.62
CA PHE A 263 -28.26 21.61 -7.49
C PHE A 263 -27.76 23.06 -7.47
N ILE A 264 -28.66 23.99 -7.17
CA ILE A 264 -28.35 25.43 -7.17
C ILE A 264 -28.01 25.94 -5.76
N ASP A 265 -28.58 25.34 -4.73
CA ASP A 265 -28.35 25.66 -3.34
C ASP A 265 -28.69 24.46 -2.42
N LEU A 266 -28.47 24.61 -1.11
CA LEU A 266 -28.76 23.59 -0.11
C LEU A 266 -30.25 23.28 0.02
N ALA A 267 -31.13 24.27 -0.14
CA ALA A 267 -32.57 24.07 -0.06
C ALA A 267 -33.07 23.23 -1.25
N ASP A 268 -32.57 23.51 -2.43
CA ASP A 268 -32.83 22.74 -3.64
C ASP A 268 -32.34 21.29 -3.50
N PHE A 269 -31.15 21.11 -2.92
CA PHE A 269 -30.63 19.78 -2.61
C PHE A 269 -31.53 19.01 -1.64
N VAL A 270 -31.84 19.59 -0.48
CA VAL A 270 -32.68 18.94 0.54
C VAL A 270 -34.06 18.59 -0.01
N HIS A 271 -34.62 19.43 -0.89
CA HIS A 271 -35.96 19.19 -1.45
C HIS A 271 -35.99 18.12 -2.55
N ARG A 272 -34.98 18.10 -3.44
CA ARG A 272 -35.01 17.24 -4.63
C ARG A 272 -34.28 15.92 -4.47
N SER A 273 -33.21 15.89 -3.65
CA SER A 273 -32.39 14.67 -3.53
C SER A 273 -33.05 13.57 -2.71
N GLY A 274 -33.90 13.91 -1.74
CA GLY A 274 -34.46 12.92 -0.80
C GLY A 274 -33.42 12.29 0.14
N VAL A 275 -32.21 12.81 0.19
CA VAL A 275 -31.13 12.34 1.06
C VAL A 275 -31.48 12.56 2.52
N SER A 276 -31.13 11.61 3.38
CA SER A 276 -31.38 11.70 4.82
C SER A 276 -30.59 12.84 5.48
N ARG A 277 -31.13 13.39 6.56
CA ARG A 277 -30.48 14.51 7.27
C ARG A 277 -29.05 14.18 7.73
N PRO A 278 -28.74 13.00 8.33
CA PRO A 278 -27.38 12.68 8.75
C PRO A 278 -26.38 12.68 7.59
N ILE A 279 -26.78 12.18 6.42
CA ILE A 279 -25.92 12.18 5.22
C ILE A 279 -25.73 13.62 4.69
N CYS A 280 -26.77 14.43 4.67
CA CYS A 280 -26.65 15.84 4.29
C CYS A 280 -25.71 16.63 5.24
N GLU A 281 -25.78 16.34 6.54
CA GLU A 281 -24.88 16.90 7.56
C GLU A 281 -23.42 16.47 7.28
N ALA A 282 -23.18 15.19 7.02
CA ALA A 282 -21.87 14.68 6.65
C ALA A 282 -21.32 15.35 5.38
N LEU A 283 -22.13 15.49 4.34
CA LEU A 283 -21.77 16.17 3.09
C LEU A 283 -21.40 17.65 3.33
N LEU A 284 -22.16 18.36 4.19
CA LEU A 284 -21.82 19.72 4.59
C LEU A 284 -20.48 19.81 5.32
N MET A 285 -20.26 18.91 6.28
CA MET A 285 -19.06 18.95 7.12
C MET A 285 -17.78 18.66 6.34
N VAL A 286 -17.85 17.85 5.29
CA VAL A 286 -16.71 17.59 4.39
C VAL A 286 -16.56 18.61 3.27
N GLY A 287 -17.50 19.55 3.14
CA GLY A 287 -17.42 20.66 2.18
C GLY A 287 -18.01 20.38 0.80
N ALA A 288 -18.89 19.40 0.67
CA ALA A 288 -19.50 19.05 -0.62
C ALA A 288 -20.32 20.20 -1.25
N PHE A 289 -20.65 21.23 -0.52
CA PHE A 289 -21.40 22.41 -0.96
C PHE A 289 -20.54 23.66 -1.09
N ASP A 290 -19.24 23.61 -0.81
CA ASP A 290 -18.37 24.79 -0.80
C ASP A 290 -18.35 25.55 -2.14
N SER A 291 -18.52 24.83 -3.26
CA SER A 291 -18.60 25.42 -4.60
C SER A 291 -19.87 26.25 -4.83
N LEU A 292 -20.95 26.00 -4.09
CA LEU A 292 -22.21 26.72 -4.19
C LEU A 292 -22.24 28.00 -3.33
N TYR A 293 -21.41 28.08 -2.28
CA TYR A 293 -21.42 29.14 -1.27
C TYR A 293 -20.04 29.77 -1.12
N SER A 294 -19.48 30.36 -2.14
CA SER A 294 -18.07 30.82 -2.20
C SER A 294 -17.81 31.81 -1.09
N SER A 295 -17.98 32.55 -0.40
CA SER A 295 -17.53 33.45 0.66
C SER A 295 -18.70 34.05 1.53
N GLU A 296 -19.93 33.78 1.14
CA GLU A 296 -21.07 34.40 1.80
C GLU A 296 -21.52 33.65 3.04
N LEU A 297 -21.55 32.30 2.98
CA LEU A 297 -21.95 31.42 4.05
C LEU A 297 -20.88 30.35 4.29
N ASN A 298 -20.51 30.12 5.53
CA ASN A 298 -19.60 29.04 5.90
C ASN A 298 -20.35 27.74 6.25
N ARG A 299 -19.63 26.65 6.42
CA ARG A 299 -20.24 25.34 6.73
C ARG A 299 -21.05 25.33 8.01
N ARG A 300 -20.66 26.12 9.04
CA ARG A 300 -21.40 26.24 10.30
C ARG A 300 -22.73 26.99 10.12
N ASP A 301 -22.75 28.02 9.26
CA ASP A 301 -23.99 28.74 8.91
C ASP A 301 -24.99 27.78 8.27
N LEU A 302 -24.53 27.01 7.26
CA LEU A 302 -25.36 26.03 6.55
C LEU A 302 -25.91 24.95 7.48
N LEU A 303 -25.06 24.43 8.38
CA LEU A 303 -25.46 23.42 9.35
C LEU A 303 -26.57 23.86 10.28
N LEU A 304 -26.55 25.12 10.76
CA LEU A 304 -27.59 25.66 11.63
C LEU A 304 -28.95 25.74 10.94
N HIS A 305 -28.95 26.02 9.63
CA HIS A 305 -30.19 26.10 8.86
C HIS A 305 -30.75 24.73 8.43
N LEU A 306 -29.97 23.68 8.54
CA LEU A 306 -30.33 22.37 8.00
C LEU A 306 -31.64 21.81 8.57
N ASN A 307 -31.86 21.98 9.88
CA ASN A 307 -33.08 21.48 10.53
C ASN A 307 -34.35 22.15 9.98
N ASP A 308 -34.31 23.43 9.73
CA ASP A 308 -35.47 24.20 9.23
C ASP A 308 -35.70 23.89 7.74
N LEU A 309 -34.64 23.63 6.96
CA LEU A 309 -34.76 23.19 5.57
C LEU A 309 -35.45 21.83 5.46
N TYR A 310 -35.13 20.88 6.34
CA TYR A 310 -35.78 19.57 6.34
C TYR A 310 -37.26 19.67 6.74
N LYS A 311 -37.61 20.46 7.76
CA LYS A 311 -39.00 20.73 8.13
C LYS A 311 -39.75 21.35 6.95
N TRP A 312 -39.19 22.37 6.31
CA TRP A 312 -39.77 23.04 5.15
C TRP A 312 -39.99 22.05 3.97
N SER A 313 -39.01 21.25 3.62
CA SER A 313 -39.10 20.28 2.57
C SER A 313 -40.19 19.22 2.80
N THR A 314 -40.34 18.72 4.06
CA THR A 314 -41.41 17.80 4.45
C THR A 314 -42.79 18.45 4.32
N THR A 315 -42.98 19.67 4.79
CA THR A 315 -44.24 20.42 4.68
C THR A 315 -44.63 20.64 3.22
N LYS A 316 -43.68 20.97 2.37
CA LYS A 316 -43.91 21.20 0.92
C LYS A 316 -44.28 19.89 0.20
N SER A 317 -43.75 18.77 0.62
CA SER A 317 -44.08 17.46 0.05
C SER A 317 -45.48 17.00 0.47
N LEU A 318 -45.89 17.22 1.70
CA LEU A 318 -47.25 16.91 2.21
C LEU A 318 -48.33 17.72 1.51
N SER A 319 -48.11 19.01 1.23
CA SER A 319 -49.05 19.84 0.52
C SER A 319 -49.29 19.44 -0.95
N ARG A 320 -48.44 18.65 -1.53
CA ARG A 320 -48.65 18.05 -2.87
C ARG A 320 -49.60 16.84 -2.86
N ILE A 321 -49.74 16.17 -1.73
CA ILE A 321 -50.52 14.93 -1.61
C ILE A 321 -51.98 15.17 -1.18
N GLY A 322 -52.22 16.28 -0.46
CA GLY A 322 -53.55 16.65 0.03
C GLY A 322 -54.01 18.00 -0.46
N GLY A 323 -54.94 17.98 -1.41
CA GLY A 323 -55.52 19.07 -2.18
C GLY A 323 -55.57 20.50 -1.55
N SER A 324 -55.36 21.46 -2.39
CA SER A 324 -55.87 22.83 -2.36
C SER A 324 -55.38 23.86 -1.33
N GLN A 325 -54.37 23.61 -0.52
CA GLN A 325 -53.79 24.69 0.26
C GLN A 325 -52.54 25.25 -0.47
N LEU A 326 -52.69 26.41 -1.10
CA LEU A 326 -51.57 27.21 -1.65
C LEU A 326 -50.67 27.60 -0.47
N THR A 327 -49.68 26.80 -0.16
CA THR A 327 -48.58 27.25 0.68
C THR A 327 -47.75 28.22 -0.17
N PHE A 328 -47.65 29.48 0.26
CA PHE A 328 -46.62 30.39 -0.24
C PHE A 328 -45.27 29.76 0.13
N GLY A 329 -44.70 29.01 -0.79
CA GLY A 329 -43.50 28.25 -0.54
C GLY A 329 -42.25 29.13 -0.56
N PHE A 330 -42.13 30.01 0.41
CA PHE A 330 -40.86 30.69 0.65
C PHE A 330 -39.83 29.68 1.11
N THR A 331 -38.73 29.54 0.37
CA THR A 331 -37.55 28.85 0.83
C THR A 331 -37.04 29.59 2.07
N PRO A 332 -36.73 28.91 3.19
CA PRO A 332 -36.14 29.57 4.35
C PRO A 332 -34.87 30.33 3.94
N PRO A 333 -34.74 31.62 4.25
CA PRO A 333 -33.55 32.38 3.92
C PRO A 333 -32.37 31.85 4.72
N LEU A 334 -31.26 31.60 4.04
CA LEU A 334 -29.98 31.28 4.66
C LEU A 334 -29.29 32.59 5.03
N SER A 335 -28.91 32.75 6.28
CA SER A 335 -28.27 33.98 6.79
C SER A 335 -26.98 33.66 7.52
N LYS A 336 -26.03 34.61 7.48
CA LYS A 336 -24.81 34.52 8.29
C LYS A 336 -25.15 34.53 9.77
N THR A 337 -24.60 33.59 10.51
CA THR A 337 -24.79 33.50 11.97
C THR A 337 -23.72 34.28 12.74
N GLY A 338 -22.65 34.71 12.10
CA GLY A 338 -21.49 35.34 12.72
C GLY A 338 -20.50 34.33 13.36
N LEU A 339 -20.76 33.04 13.23
CA LEU A 339 -19.82 32.01 13.69
C LEU A 339 -18.60 31.96 12.76
N PRO A 340 -17.39 31.82 13.33
CA PRO A 340 -16.17 31.62 12.52
C PRO A 340 -16.23 30.30 11.76
N ASP A 341 -15.63 30.25 10.58
CA ASP A 341 -15.53 29.02 9.80
C ASP A 341 -14.69 27.96 10.53
N LEU A 342 -14.78 26.71 10.06
CA LEU A 342 -14.00 25.62 10.57
C LEU A 342 -12.50 25.86 10.34
N LYS A 343 -11.69 25.69 11.39
CA LYS A 343 -10.24 25.73 11.29
C LYS A 343 -9.72 24.50 10.53
N ALA A 344 -8.51 24.56 9.97
CA ALA A 344 -7.92 23.47 9.20
C ALA A 344 -7.95 22.12 9.93
N HIS A 345 -7.58 22.08 11.21
CA HIS A 345 -7.61 20.84 12.00
C HIS A 345 -9.04 20.31 12.25
N GLU A 346 -10.05 21.19 12.34
CA GLU A 346 -11.46 20.78 12.46
C GLU A 346 -11.97 20.21 11.13
N ARG A 347 -11.54 20.77 9.99
CA ARG A 347 -11.87 20.24 8.66
C ARG A 347 -11.31 18.83 8.48
N VAL A 348 -10.02 18.62 8.77
CA VAL A 348 -9.39 17.31 8.70
C VAL A 348 -10.03 16.30 9.66
N LYS A 349 -10.42 16.74 10.87
CA LYS A 349 -11.16 15.88 11.81
C LYS A 349 -12.47 15.39 11.19
N ASN A 350 -13.24 16.29 10.56
CA ASN A 350 -14.48 15.92 9.88
C ASN A 350 -14.24 15.02 8.66
N GLU A 351 -13.21 15.30 7.87
CA GLU A 351 -12.83 14.43 6.75
C GLU A 351 -12.53 13.01 7.22
N ILE A 352 -11.79 12.86 8.32
CA ILE A 352 -11.50 11.53 8.90
C ILE A 352 -12.76 10.88 9.47
N GLU A 353 -13.63 11.64 10.12
CA GLU A 353 -14.86 11.13 10.71
C GLU A 353 -15.87 10.64 9.66
N TYR A 354 -16.07 11.42 8.59
CA TYR A 354 -17.10 11.14 7.59
C TYR A 354 -16.59 10.46 6.32
N LEU A 355 -15.29 10.56 5.99
CA LEU A 355 -14.70 9.94 4.80
C LEU A 355 -13.65 8.83 5.15
N GLY A 356 -13.21 8.77 6.41
CA GLY A 356 -12.13 7.86 6.81
C GLY A 356 -10.74 8.26 6.30
N MET A 357 -10.60 9.43 5.68
CA MET A 357 -9.35 9.90 5.06
C MET A 357 -9.20 11.42 5.19
N ASP A 358 -7.96 11.89 5.20
CA ASP A 358 -7.57 13.28 5.23
C ASP A 358 -7.38 13.82 3.80
N ILE A 359 -8.19 14.81 3.42
CA ILE A 359 -8.25 15.36 2.06
C ILE A 359 -7.53 16.70 1.96
N SER A 360 -7.87 17.64 2.85
CA SER A 360 -7.39 19.02 2.78
C SER A 360 -5.94 19.18 3.25
N HIS A 361 -5.55 18.46 4.29
CA HIS A 361 -4.20 18.47 4.87
C HIS A 361 -3.87 17.11 5.46
N HIS A 362 -2.60 16.70 5.37
CA HIS A 362 -2.13 15.51 6.07
C HIS A 362 -2.08 15.76 7.58
N MET A 363 -2.49 14.78 8.40
CA MET A 363 -2.55 14.94 9.87
C MET A 363 -1.21 15.36 10.48
N ILE A 364 -0.09 14.90 9.93
CA ILE A 364 1.27 15.21 10.43
C ILE A 364 1.64 16.67 10.22
N GLU A 365 1.04 17.38 9.25
CA GLU A 365 1.34 18.79 8.99
C GLU A 365 1.06 19.69 10.21
N PHE A 366 0.07 19.34 11.01
CA PHE A 366 -0.25 20.09 12.24
C PHE A 366 0.80 20.00 13.34
N TYR A 367 1.75 19.11 13.21
CA TYR A 367 2.88 18.90 14.12
C TYR A 367 4.21 19.40 13.55
N SER A 368 4.22 20.01 12.35
CA SER A 368 5.44 20.33 11.60
C SER A 368 6.42 21.20 12.39
N GLU A 369 5.95 22.22 13.12
CA GLU A 369 6.79 23.07 13.96
C GLU A 369 7.53 22.26 15.03
N PHE A 370 6.80 21.43 15.77
CA PHE A 370 7.35 20.55 16.78
C PHE A 370 8.34 19.53 16.19
N LEU A 371 7.97 18.89 15.07
CA LEU A 371 8.80 17.88 14.41
C LEU A 371 10.10 18.47 13.90
N ASN A 372 10.07 19.68 13.35
CA ASN A 372 11.28 20.42 12.97
C ASN A 372 12.14 20.77 14.18
N HIS A 373 11.53 21.20 15.29
CA HIS A 373 12.24 21.53 16.51
C HIS A 373 13.01 20.35 17.10
N ILE A 374 12.40 19.14 17.09
CA ILE A 374 13.04 17.93 17.61
C ILE A 374 13.92 17.19 16.58
N GLY A 375 14.06 17.74 15.38
CA GLY A 375 14.90 17.19 14.31
C GLY A 375 14.36 15.88 13.72
N ALA A 376 13.05 15.72 13.65
CA ALA A 376 12.42 14.56 12.98
C ALA A 376 12.68 14.62 11.46
N ILE A 377 13.02 13.47 10.88
CA ILE A 377 13.37 13.32 9.47
C ILE A 377 12.14 12.84 8.70
N LYS A 378 11.91 13.40 7.52
CA LYS A 378 10.85 12.98 6.61
C LYS A 378 11.21 11.66 5.93
N SER A 379 10.21 10.87 5.58
CA SER A 379 10.38 9.56 4.94
C SER A 379 11.17 9.64 3.62
N ASN A 380 10.96 10.67 2.80
CA ASN A 380 11.68 10.88 1.54
C ASN A 380 13.17 11.21 1.73
N ASP A 381 13.59 11.69 2.91
CA ASP A 381 14.98 12.02 3.23
C ASP A 381 15.76 10.84 3.86
N LEU A 382 15.08 9.73 4.17
CA LEU A 382 15.72 8.56 4.80
C LEU A 382 16.80 7.93 3.92
N LEU A 383 16.61 7.93 2.61
CA LEU A 383 17.63 7.42 1.66
C LEU A 383 18.94 8.22 1.67
N HIS A 384 18.92 9.48 2.10
CA HIS A 384 20.11 10.34 2.22
C HIS A 384 20.87 10.11 3.52
N GLN A 385 20.28 9.38 4.49
CA GLN A 385 20.91 9.11 5.77
C GLN A 385 21.97 8.02 5.66
N ARG A 386 23.02 8.13 6.48
CA ARG A 386 24.07 7.11 6.56
C ARG A 386 23.53 5.85 7.27
N SER A 387 24.00 4.67 6.85
CA SER A 387 23.75 3.43 7.59
C SER A 387 24.24 3.57 9.03
N GLN A 388 23.47 3.02 9.97
CA GLN A 388 23.73 3.08 11.42
C GLN A 388 23.58 4.47 12.05
N SER A 389 23.19 5.51 11.32
CA SER A 389 22.86 6.79 11.95
C SER A 389 21.56 6.70 12.73
N SER A 390 21.52 7.40 13.89
CA SER A 390 20.28 7.54 14.66
C SER A 390 19.36 8.54 13.99
N VAL A 391 18.09 8.17 13.86
CA VAL A 391 17.04 9.00 13.27
C VAL A 391 15.80 9.02 14.15
N LEU A 392 15.02 10.07 13.99
CA LEU A 392 13.70 10.23 14.56
C LEU A 392 12.73 10.45 13.41
N VAL A 393 11.68 9.64 13.33
CA VAL A 393 10.62 9.74 12.32
C VAL A 393 9.27 9.84 12.99
N ALA A 394 8.33 10.50 12.35
CA ALA A 394 6.95 10.59 12.82
C ALA A 394 5.99 10.23 11.70
N GLY A 395 4.83 9.70 12.04
CA GLY A 395 3.82 9.38 11.04
C GLY A 395 2.52 8.84 11.63
N VAL A 396 1.55 8.72 10.75
CA VAL A 396 0.32 7.98 11.00
C VAL A 396 0.61 6.49 10.82
N LYS A 397 0.24 5.67 11.79
CA LYS A 397 0.35 4.21 11.70
C LYS A 397 -0.54 3.70 10.56
N VAL A 398 0.08 3.10 9.55
CA VAL A 398 -0.57 2.48 8.40
C VAL A 398 -0.76 0.99 8.63
N ALA A 399 0.31 0.31 9.03
CA ALA A 399 0.31 -1.12 9.28
C ALA A 399 1.19 -1.46 10.47
N LEU A 400 0.76 -2.46 11.24
CA LEU A 400 1.54 -3.10 12.28
C LEU A 400 1.40 -4.62 12.10
N GLN A 401 2.48 -5.29 11.74
CA GLN A 401 2.50 -6.72 11.44
C GLN A 401 3.45 -7.45 12.38
N THR A 402 3.05 -8.65 12.82
CA THR A 402 3.87 -9.52 13.66
C THR A 402 3.92 -10.92 13.03
N PRO A 403 4.63 -11.09 11.90
CA PRO A 403 4.72 -12.38 11.25
C PRO A 403 5.51 -13.38 12.11
N PRO A 404 5.23 -14.68 11.99
CA PRO A 404 6.04 -15.72 12.63
C PRO A 404 7.45 -15.74 12.00
N VAL A 405 8.49 -15.64 12.81
CA VAL A 405 9.88 -15.71 12.38
C VAL A 405 10.53 -17.04 12.76
N ARG A 406 11.57 -17.43 12.02
CA ARG A 406 12.25 -18.73 12.13
C ARG A 406 12.83 -19.02 13.52
N SER A 407 13.25 -17.97 14.22
CA SER A 407 13.82 -18.07 15.59
C SER A 407 12.78 -18.34 16.69
N GLY A 408 11.48 -18.35 16.36
CA GLY A 408 10.39 -18.35 17.35
C GLY A 408 10.22 -17.02 18.10
N LYS A 409 11.14 -16.08 17.91
CA LYS A 409 11.06 -14.73 18.49
C LYS A 409 10.08 -13.89 17.68
N ARG A 410 9.31 -13.06 18.35
CA ARG A 410 8.39 -12.14 17.68
C ARG A 410 9.17 -10.93 17.15
N VAL A 411 8.86 -10.48 15.96
CA VAL A 411 9.35 -9.23 15.37
C VAL A 411 8.15 -8.43 14.94
N MET A 412 8.10 -7.13 15.27
CA MET A 412 7.00 -6.25 14.87
C MET A 412 7.51 -5.32 13.76
N PHE A 413 6.77 -5.28 12.67
CA PHE A 413 7.01 -4.38 11.54
C PHE A 413 5.94 -3.29 11.56
N LEU A 414 6.39 -2.06 11.69
CA LEU A 414 5.56 -0.87 11.68
C LEU A 414 5.80 -0.08 10.41
N THR A 415 4.74 0.27 9.69
CA THR A 415 4.77 1.23 8.60
C THR A 415 4.10 2.52 9.05
N LEU A 416 4.82 3.63 8.92
CA LEU A 416 4.34 5.00 9.18
C LEU A 416 4.26 5.78 7.88
N ASP A 417 3.25 6.63 7.78
CA ASP A 417 3.04 7.57 6.70
C ASP A 417 3.11 9.00 7.24
N ASP A 418 3.93 9.84 6.63
CA ASP A 418 4.13 11.25 7.00
C ASP A 418 3.66 12.25 5.93
N GLY A 419 2.93 11.76 4.91
CA GLY A 419 2.49 12.54 3.75
C GLY A 419 3.55 12.75 2.67
N HIS A 420 4.81 12.35 2.93
CA HIS A 420 5.92 12.41 1.97
C HIS A 420 6.34 11.01 1.51
N GLY A 421 5.83 9.97 2.15
CA GLY A 421 6.09 8.58 1.88
C GLY A 421 5.91 7.70 3.11
N CYS A 422 6.27 6.44 2.95
CA CYS A 422 6.25 5.48 4.05
C CYS A 422 7.65 5.30 4.63
N SER A 423 7.72 5.19 5.95
CA SER A 423 8.89 4.72 6.69
C SER A 423 8.59 3.40 7.39
N ASP A 424 9.46 2.40 7.18
CA ASP A 424 9.30 1.07 7.76
C ASP A 424 10.27 0.89 8.92
N ALA A 425 9.71 0.59 10.12
CA ALA A 425 10.48 0.40 11.34
C ALA A 425 10.29 -1.03 11.89
N THR A 426 11.40 -1.65 12.29
CA THR A 426 11.42 -3.01 12.84
C THR A 426 11.71 -2.97 14.32
N PHE A 427 10.80 -3.51 15.13
CA PHE A 427 10.94 -3.66 16.58
C PHE A 427 11.29 -5.11 16.92
N PHE A 428 12.51 -5.33 17.36
CA PHE A 428 12.95 -6.63 17.86
C PHE A 428 12.47 -6.87 19.29
N GLU A 429 12.67 -8.09 19.79
CA GLU A 429 12.16 -8.56 21.08
C GLU A 429 12.53 -7.64 22.25
N ASP A 430 13.75 -7.12 22.26
CA ASP A 430 14.30 -6.20 23.26
C ASP A 430 13.47 -4.90 23.43
N MET A 431 12.86 -4.43 22.35
CA MET A 431 12.07 -3.18 22.33
C MET A 431 10.56 -3.41 22.49
N GLN A 432 10.08 -4.64 22.32
CA GLN A 432 8.63 -4.91 22.32
C GLN A 432 7.99 -4.67 23.68
N HIS A 433 8.62 -5.08 24.75
CA HIS A 433 8.09 -4.88 26.12
C HIS A 433 7.85 -3.40 26.44
N THR A 434 8.69 -2.53 25.93
CA THR A 434 8.62 -1.08 26.21
C THR A 434 7.68 -0.35 25.25
N CYS A 435 7.58 -0.81 24.00
CA CYS A 435 6.89 -0.06 22.95
C CYS A 435 5.53 -0.65 22.55
N ALA A 436 5.23 -1.93 22.86
CA ALA A 436 4.04 -2.61 22.35
C ALA A 436 2.74 -1.86 22.67
N GLU A 437 2.55 -1.40 23.89
CA GLU A 437 1.35 -0.67 24.29
C GLU A 437 1.15 0.58 23.43
N THR A 438 2.19 1.38 23.25
CA THR A 438 2.16 2.57 22.39
C THR A 438 1.87 2.20 20.94
N LEU A 439 2.52 1.16 20.40
CA LEU A 439 2.34 0.72 19.03
C LEU A 439 0.91 0.23 18.72
N TYR A 440 0.27 -0.45 19.67
CA TYR A 440 -1.09 -0.93 19.48
C TYR A 440 -2.13 0.17 19.66
N ASN A 441 -1.99 1.01 20.68
CA ASN A 441 -3.02 1.95 21.10
C ASN A 441 -2.96 3.29 20.39
N SER A 442 -1.77 3.72 19.90
CA SER A 442 -1.63 5.05 19.29
C SER A 442 -1.70 4.98 17.77
N ARG A 443 -2.36 5.97 17.17
CA ARG A 443 -2.46 6.14 15.71
C ARG A 443 -1.34 7.03 15.17
N LEU A 444 -0.96 8.05 15.92
CA LEU A 444 0.12 8.99 15.60
C LEU A 444 1.34 8.63 16.43
N LEU A 445 2.42 8.30 15.76
CA LEU A 445 3.62 7.77 16.40
C LEU A 445 4.86 8.59 16.06
N LEU A 446 5.74 8.69 17.05
CA LEU A 446 7.12 9.16 16.94
C LEU A 446 8.03 7.98 17.22
N VAL A 447 8.94 7.65 16.30
CA VAL A 447 9.82 6.48 16.39
C VAL A 447 11.27 6.90 16.27
N ARG A 448 12.10 6.49 17.22
CA ARG A 448 13.56 6.61 17.16
C ARG A 448 14.15 5.27 16.75
N GLY A 449 15.19 5.30 15.95
CA GLY A 449 15.91 4.10 15.57
C GLY A 449 17.18 4.38 14.79
N GLU A 450 17.83 3.30 14.34
CA GLU A 450 19.04 3.32 13.54
C GLU A 450 18.70 2.95 12.10
N ILE A 451 19.25 3.69 11.15
CA ILE A 451 19.11 3.40 9.71
C ILE A 451 19.81 2.08 9.36
N ARG A 452 19.11 1.21 8.69
CA ARG A 452 19.64 0.02 8.02
C ARG A 452 19.54 0.19 6.52
N ARG A 453 20.68 0.26 5.87
CA ARG A 453 20.76 0.27 4.39
C ARG A 453 20.83 -1.17 3.91
N THR A 454 19.95 -1.54 3.01
CA THR A 454 19.79 -2.92 2.54
C THR A 454 19.85 -2.99 1.01
N GLY A 455 20.70 -2.19 0.39
CA GLY A 455 20.86 -2.12 -1.06
C GLY A 455 20.85 -0.66 -1.55
N PRO A 456 20.84 -0.44 -2.88
CA PRO A 456 20.91 0.89 -3.46
C PRO A 456 19.76 1.80 -3.03
N ARG A 457 18.55 1.26 -2.91
CA ARG A 457 17.31 1.99 -2.60
C ARG A 457 16.55 1.46 -1.38
N GLY A 458 17.01 0.37 -0.78
CA GLY A 458 16.41 -0.20 0.42
C GLY A 458 16.85 0.53 1.69
N VAL A 459 15.90 1.08 2.44
CA VAL A 459 16.13 1.68 3.75
C VAL A 459 15.06 1.19 4.71
N SER A 460 15.47 0.79 5.90
CA SER A 460 14.57 0.48 7.01
C SER A 460 15.15 1.01 8.32
N ILE A 461 14.34 1.09 9.35
CA ILE A 461 14.74 1.61 10.65
C ILE A 461 14.71 0.46 11.66
N ARG A 462 15.83 0.18 12.34
CA ARG A 462 15.86 -0.62 13.54
C ARG A 462 15.40 0.26 14.70
N ALA A 463 14.18 0.07 15.17
CA ALA A 463 13.59 0.91 16.19
C ALA A 463 14.28 0.70 17.56
N THR A 464 14.51 1.80 18.27
CA THR A 464 15.05 1.85 19.63
C THR A 464 14.11 2.55 20.60
N GLY A 465 12.96 3.05 20.17
CA GLY A 465 11.91 3.64 20.98
C GLY A 465 10.72 4.12 20.17
N ALA A 466 9.56 4.18 20.80
CA ALA A 466 8.33 4.71 20.21
C ALA A 466 7.51 5.47 21.26
N TRP A 467 6.90 6.57 20.84
CA TRP A 467 6.04 7.43 21.67
C TRP A 467 4.81 7.85 20.89
N GLU A 468 3.76 8.18 21.61
CA GLU A 468 2.60 8.83 21.04
C GLU A 468 2.95 10.29 20.69
N LEU A 469 2.75 10.67 19.43
CA LEU A 469 3.13 11.99 18.91
C LEU A 469 2.31 13.12 19.57
N SER A 470 1.01 12.92 19.75
CA SER A 470 0.13 13.92 20.38
C SER A 470 0.55 14.24 21.81
N ALA A 471 0.85 13.22 22.61
CA ALA A 471 1.30 13.40 23.99
C ALA A 471 2.69 14.08 24.06
N ALA A 472 3.58 13.77 23.13
CA ALA A 472 4.89 14.42 23.03
C ALA A 472 4.75 15.92 22.65
N TYR A 473 3.87 16.22 21.70
CA TYR A 473 3.55 17.58 21.26
C TYR A 473 2.94 18.44 22.40
N GLU A 474 1.98 17.89 23.15
CA GLU A 474 1.37 18.61 24.27
C GLU A 474 2.39 18.97 25.36
N LYS A 475 3.31 18.05 25.68
CA LYS A 475 4.40 18.33 26.63
C LYS A 475 5.29 19.46 26.15
N TRP A 476 5.69 19.43 24.87
CA TRP A 476 6.51 20.49 24.27
C TRP A 476 5.79 21.85 24.30
N ARG A 477 4.51 21.90 23.90
CA ARG A 477 3.72 23.12 23.89
C ARG A 477 3.57 23.72 25.27
N ASN A 478 3.37 22.90 26.31
CA ASN A 478 3.25 23.37 27.68
C ASN A 478 4.56 23.97 28.23
N VAL A 479 5.73 23.48 27.79
CA VAL A 479 7.04 24.05 28.13
C VAL A 479 7.25 25.37 27.38
N ALA A 480 6.94 25.44 26.08
CA ALA A 480 7.10 26.62 25.24
C ALA A 480 6.16 27.80 25.64
N VAL A 481 5.07 27.52 26.36
CA VAL A 481 4.16 28.58 26.88
C VAL A 481 4.65 29.12 28.23
N CYS A 482 5.57 28.43 28.91
CA CYS A 482 6.14 28.86 30.18
C CYS A 482 7.46 29.64 30.04
N GLU A 483 8.04 29.68 28.82
CA GLU A 483 9.16 30.56 28.44
C GLU A 483 8.66 31.84 27.74
#